data_d94d5d291edc0f064d4874bf4f5f3454
#
_entry.id   d94d5d291edc0f064d4874bf4f5f3454
#
_cell.length_a   1.000
_cell.length_b   1.000
_cell.length_c   1.000
_cell.angle_alpha   90.00
_cell.angle_beta   90.00
_cell.angle_gamma   90.00
#
_symmetry.space_group_name_H-M   'P 1'
#
loop_
_entity.id
_entity.type
_entity.pdbx_description
1 polymer ?
#
loop_
_entity_poly.entity_id
_entity_poly.type
_entity_poly.pdbx_seq_one_letter_code
_entity_poly.pdbx_strand_id
1 'polypeptide(L)'
;VRSSAASDVYKRQNENETEAALADLEAEQDALWAEAQRLSDQLVAQQAANGQSTESNPGGYIWPVNSRYITSTMGGRNSPGGIGSTNHKGTDIGRVGYTSPVYAAKAGTVIISAYNKYRGNYVVVSHGSGNTTTYQHLSSRSVSVGTYVAQGQVVGITGTTGVSSGPHLHFEITENGQIINPLKYLTDYIKGW
;
A
#
# COMPACT_ATOMS: atom_id res chain seq x y z
N VAL A 1 -21.77 22.53 36.83
CA VAL A 1 -22.48 21.28 36.44
C VAL A 1 -22.88 21.29 34.95
N ARG A 2 -23.26 22.44 34.32
CA ARG A 2 -23.62 22.52 32.88
C ARG A 2 -22.40 22.47 31.93
N SER A 3 -21.19 22.78 32.38
CA SER A 3 -19.97 22.76 31.58
C SER A 3 -19.49 21.33 31.24
N SER A 4 -19.71 20.36 32.13
CA SER A 4 -19.28 18.98 31.97
C SER A 4 -20.12 18.23 30.88
N ALA A 5 -21.44 18.40 30.90
CA ALA A 5 -22.33 17.73 29.94
C ALA A 5 -22.11 18.19 28.48
N ALA A 6 -21.86 19.48 28.25
CA ALA A 6 -21.55 19.99 26.91
C ALA A 6 -20.18 19.49 26.40
N SER A 7 -19.20 19.39 27.30
CA SER A 7 -17.87 18.81 26.98
C SER A 7 -17.98 17.32 26.65
N ASP A 8 -18.82 16.58 27.36
CA ASP A 8 -19.01 15.13 27.14
C ASP A 8 -19.76 14.85 25.83
N VAL A 9 -20.73 15.71 25.47
CA VAL A 9 -21.43 15.64 24.17
C VAL A 9 -20.46 15.95 23.02
N TYR A 10 -19.66 16.99 23.12
CA TYR A 10 -18.66 17.33 22.11
C TYR A 10 -17.60 16.24 21.93
N LYS A 11 -17.14 15.65 23.05
CA LYS A 11 -16.18 14.54 23.02
C LYS A 11 -16.75 13.30 22.31
N ARG A 12 -18.00 12.91 22.63
CA ARG A 12 -18.67 11.78 21.95
C ARG A 12 -18.93 12.03 20.48
N GLN A 13 -19.29 13.26 20.08
CA GLN A 13 -19.43 13.60 18.66
C GLN A 13 -18.12 13.46 17.92
N ASN A 14 -17.01 13.94 18.48
CA ASN A 14 -15.68 13.80 17.90
C ASN A 14 -15.23 12.34 17.80
N GLU A 15 -15.50 11.52 18.81
CA GLU A 15 -15.22 10.09 18.82
C GLU A 15 -16.00 9.37 17.71
N ASN A 16 -17.32 9.64 17.56
CA ASN A 16 -18.16 9.06 16.53
C ASN A 16 -17.74 9.46 15.11
N GLU A 17 -17.35 10.74 14.89
CA GLU A 17 -16.84 11.21 13.60
C GLU A 17 -15.52 10.53 13.24
N THR A 18 -14.66 10.30 14.23
CA THR A 18 -13.37 9.61 14.03
C THR A 18 -13.57 8.13 13.71
N GLU A 19 -14.48 7.45 14.40
CA GLU A 19 -14.83 6.04 14.12
C GLU A 19 -15.44 5.88 12.72
N ALA A 20 -16.35 6.77 12.33
CA ALA A 20 -16.94 6.76 11.00
C ALA A 20 -15.90 6.98 9.91
N ALA A 21 -14.96 7.91 10.11
CA ALA A 21 -13.87 8.17 9.17
C ALA A 21 -12.90 6.99 9.03
N LEU A 22 -12.63 6.27 10.12
CA LEU A 22 -11.82 5.05 10.10
C LEU A 22 -12.53 3.91 9.37
N ALA A 23 -13.83 3.72 9.61
CA ALA A 23 -14.61 2.70 8.91
C ALA A 23 -14.69 2.97 7.40
N ASP A 24 -14.86 4.22 7.00
CA ASP A 24 -14.84 4.65 5.59
C ASP A 24 -13.47 4.39 4.93
N LEU A 25 -12.38 4.67 5.65
CA LEU A 25 -11.02 4.37 5.21
C LEU A 25 -10.81 2.87 4.99
N GLU A 26 -11.23 2.04 5.92
CA GLU A 26 -11.08 0.58 5.85
C GLU A 26 -11.91 -0.01 4.71
N ALA A 27 -13.16 0.45 4.54
CA ALA A 27 -14.03 0.02 3.45
C ALA A 27 -13.44 0.38 2.08
N GLU A 28 -12.88 1.58 1.92
CA GLU A 28 -12.23 1.99 0.67
C GLU A 28 -10.93 1.21 0.41
N GLN A 29 -10.16 0.89 1.44
CA GLN A 29 -8.99 0.02 1.29
C GLN A 29 -9.36 -1.37 0.79
N ASP A 30 -10.42 -1.97 1.34
CA ASP A 30 -10.90 -3.29 0.92
C ASP A 30 -11.47 -3.27 -0.52
N ALA A 31 -12.19 -2.21 -0.90
CA ALA A 31 -12.69 -2.03 -2.26
C ALA A 31 -11.55 -1.90 -3.28
N LEU A 32 -10.52 -1.12 -2.98
CA LEU A 32 -9.35 -0.96 -3.85
C LEU A 32 -8.52 -2.24 -3.97
N TRP A 33 -8.42 -3.00 -2.89
CA TRP A 33 -7.78 -4.32 -2.94
C TRP A 33 -8.56 -5.29 -3.85
N ALA A 34 -9.89 -5.35 -3.72
CA ALA A 34 -10.75 -6.17 -4.58
C ALA A 34 -10.64 -5.77 -6.05
N GLU A 35 -10.56 -4.47 -6.35
CA GLU A 35 -10.32 -3.97 -7.71
C GLU A 35 -8.96 -4.40 -8.26
N ALA A 36 -7.90 -4.30 -7.46
CA ALA A 36 -6.56 -4.74 -7.86
C ALA A 36 -6.53 -6.24 -8.18
N GLN A 37 -7.21 -7.07 -7.38
CA GLN A 37 -7.34 -8.51 -7.66
C GLN A 37 -8.07 -8.75 -8.98
N ARG A 38 -9.23 -8.13 -9.18
CA ARG A 38 -10.01 -8.25 -10.41
C ARG A 38 -9.18 -7.87 -11.65
N LEU A 39 -8.43 -6.78 -11.59
CA LEU A 39 -7.56 -6.34 -12.69
C LEU A 39 -6.39 -7.31 -12.93
N SER A 40 -5.81 -7.85 -11.87
CA SER A 40 -4.76 -8.87 -11.97
C SER A 40 -5.28 -10.14 -12.63
N ASP A 41 -6.47 -10.63 -12.26
CA ASP A 41 -7.10 -11.81 -12.83
C ASP A 41 -7.45 -11.60 -14.31
N GLN A 42 -7.95 -10.42 -14.67
CA GLN A 42 -8.22 -10.04 -16.06
C GLN A 42 -6.95 -10.05 -16.91
N LEU A 43 -5.84 -9.52 -16.36
CA LEU A 43 -4.55 -9.52 -17.06
C LEU A 43 -4.05 -10.95 -17.29
N VAL A 44 -4.15 -11.82 -16.29
CA VAL A 44 -3.76 -13.23 -16.39
C VAL A 44 -4.59 -13.94 -17.48
N ALA A 45 -5.92 -13.74 -17.48
CA ALA A 45 -6.80 -14.30 -18.47
C ALA A 45 -6.46 -13.82 -19.90
N GLN A 46 -6.16 -12.54 -20.06
CA GLN A 46 -5.75 -11.95 -21.33
C GLN A 46 -4.40 -12.50 -21.82
N GLN A 47 -3.43 -12.64 -20.92
CA GLN A 47 -2.12 -13.21 -21.25
C GLN A 47 -2.25 -14.68 -21.67
N ALA A 48 -3.05 -15.48 -20.96
CA ALA A 48 -3.35 -16.86 -21.31
C ALA A 48 -4.01 -16.99 -22.69
N ALA A 49 -4.99 -16.12 -22.98
CA ALA A 49 -5.65 -16.07 -24.30
C ALA A 49 -4.68 -15.72 -25.44
N ASN A 50 -3.63 -14.95 -25.14
CA ASN A 50 -2.58 -14.58 -26.09
C ASN A 50 -1.42 -15.59 -26.15
N GLY A 51 -1.51 -16.72 -25.44
CA GLY A 51 -0.45 -17.74 -25.38
C GLY A 51 0.80 -17.32 -24.63
N GLN A 52 0.70 -16.28 -23.78
CA GLN A 52 1.79 -15.81 -22.94
C GLN A 52 1.84 -16.63 -21.62
N SER A 53 3.05 -16.82 -21.06
CA SER A 53 3.19 -17.48 -19.76
C SER A 53 2.54 -16.64 -18.68
N THR A 54 1.69 -17.27 -17.88
CA THR A 54 1.05 -16.68 -16.69
C THR A 54 1.70 -17.16 -15.40
N GLU A 55 2.82 -17.92 -15.50
CA GLU A 55 3.49 -18.43 -14.32
C GLU A 55 4.03 -17.29 -13.47
N SER A 56 3.59 -17.29 -12.22
CA SER A 56 4.16 -16.46 -11.18
C SER A 56 5.42 -17.13 -10.65
N ASN A 57 6.49 -16.35 -10.50
CA ASN A 57 7.65 -16.79 -9.71
C ASN A 57 7.43 -16.36 -8.25
N PRO A 58 6.92 -17.23 -7.35
CA PRO A 58 6.72 -16.87 -5.95
C PRO A 58 8.08 -16.62 -5.28
N GLY A 59 8.16 -15.55 -4.48
CA GLY A 59 9.43 -15.10 -3.91
C GLY A 59 10.25 -14.25 -4.87
N GLY A 60 11.50 -14.00 -4.52
CA GLY A 60 12.41 -13.16 -5.33
C GLY A 60 12.07 -11.68 -5.32
N TYR A 61 11.42 -11.17 -4.27
CA TYR A 61 11.19 -9.75 -4.07
C TYR A 61 12.47 -9.05 -3.62
N ILE A 62 12.72 -7.85 -4.15
CA ILE A 62 13.76 -6.95 -3.66
C ILE A 62 13.14 -5.83 -2.82
N TRP A 63 13.96 -5.15 -2.03
CA TRP A 63 13.54 -3.94 -1.33
C TRP A 63 13.06 -2.87 -2.31
N PRO A 64 11.85 -2.31 -2.08
CA PRO A 64 11.27 -1.29 -2.98
C PRO A 64 11.90 0.09 -2.82
N VAL A 65 12.71 0.29 -1.79
CA VAL A 65 13.49 1.53 -1.52
C VAL A 65 14.83 1.16 -0.89
N ASN A 66 15.79 2.08 -0.90
CA ASN A 66 17.11 1.83 -0.31
C ASN A 66 17.09 1.75 1.23
N SER A 67 16.07 2.34 1.87
CA SER A 67 15.89 2.23 3.32
C SER A 67 15.40 0.84 3.71
N ARG A 68 15.89 0.35 4.84
CA ARG A 68 15.41 -0.88 5.51
C ARG A 68 14.83 -0.61 6.89
N TYR A 69 14.52 0.65 7.16
CA TYR A 69 14.00 1.08 8.47
C TYR A 69 12.48 0.96 8.50
N ILE A 70 11.97 -0.02 9.25
CA ILE A 70 10.53 -0.28 9.37
C ILE A 70 9.96 0.56 10.50
N THR A 71 8.97 1.37 10.18
CA THR A 71 8.24 2.20 11.15
C THR A 71 6.93 1.57 11.61
N SER A 72 6.34 0.69 10.80
CA SER A 72 5.13 -0.04 11.18
C SER A 72 5.02 -1.35 10.41
N THR A 73 4.64 -2.42 11.10
CA THR A 73 4.39 -3.74 10.48
C THR A 73 2.94 -3.93 10.11
N MET A 74 2.68 -4.92 9.25
CA MET A 74 1.34 -5.42 8.97
C MET A 74 0.66 -5.94 10.24
N GLY A 75 -0.65 -5.72 10.36
CA GLY A 75 -1.50 -6.23 11.44
C GLY A 75 -2.17 -5.13 12.26
N GLY A 76 -2.72 -5.53 13.41
CA GLY A 76 -3.40 -4.61 14.33
C GLY A 76 -2.41 -3.62 14.95
N ARG A 77 -2.78 -2.35 14.94
CA ARG A 77 -1.99 -1.25 15.54
C ARG A 77 -2.88 -0.14 16.07
N ASN A 78 -2.35 0.72 16.95
CA ASN A 78 -3.00 1.99 17.24
C ASN A 78 -2.96 2.87 15.98
N SER A 79 -4.07 3.59 15.72
CA SER A 79 -4.13 4.51 14.56
C SER A 79 -3.01 5.56 14.66
N PRO A 80 -2.05 5.59 13.72
CA PRO A 80 -0.95 6.56 13.76
C PRO A 80 -1.47 7.99 13.65
N GLY A 81 -1.20 8.82 14.66
CA GLY A 81 -1.68 10.19 14.72
C GLY A 81 -3.21 10.34 14.74
N GLY A 82 -3.96 9.26 14.99
CA GLY A 82 -5.42 9.25 14.94
C GLY A 82 -6.03 9.28 13.52
N ILE A 83 -5.23 9.12 12.48
CA ILE A 83 -5.66 9.24 11.07
C ILE A 83 -5.45 7.98 10.23
N GLY A 84 -4.61 7.04 10.66
CA GLY A 84 -4.31 5.81 9.93
C GLY A 84 -5.18 4.63 10.36
N SER A 85 -5.28 3.60 9.49
CA SER A 85 -6.01 2.37 9.79
C SER A 85 -5.45 1.64 11.01
N THR A 86 -6.34 1.05 11.81
CA THR A 86 -6.02 0.14 12.92
C THR A 86 -5.68 -1.28 12.44
N ASN A 87 -6.07 -1.62 11.19
CA ASN A 87 -5.76 -2.88 10.53
C ASN A 87 -4.80 -2.64 9.36
N HIS A 88 -3.51 -2.61 9.63
CA HIS A 88 -2.48 -2.26 8.66
C HIS A 88 -2.26 -3.38 7.64
N LYS A 89 -2.55 -3.10 6.37
CA LYS A 89 -2.50 -4.10 5.28
C LYS A 89 -1.09 -4.33 4.71
N GLY A 90 -0.10 -3.57 5.13
CA GLY A 90 1.26 -3.64 4.59
C GLY A 90 2.35 -3.37 5.62
N THR A 91 3.47 -2.90 5.13
CA THR A 91 4.62 -2.50 5.95
C THR A 91 5.02 -1.08 5.58
N ASP A 92 5.20 -0.23 6.59
CA ASP A 92 5.66 1.15 6.40
C ASP A 92 7.18 1.22 6.52
N ILE A 93 7.83 1.69 5.46
CA ILE A 93 9.29 1.83 5.37
C ILE A 93 9.63 3.33 5.49
N GLY A 94 10.23 3.71 6.60
CA GLY A 94 10.61 5.09 6.90
C GLY A 94 12.03 5.44 6.49
N ARG A 95 12.48 6.65 6.89
CA ARG A 95 13.80 7.21 6.55
C ARG A 95 14.05 7.30 5.03
N VAL A 96 13.00 7.54 4.27
CA VAL A 96 13.05 7.63 2.79
C VAL A 96 13.03 9.08 2.28
N GLY A 97 12.58 10.04 3.08
CA GLY A 97 12.41 11.44 2.66
C GLY A 97 11.34 11.59 1.56
N TYR A 98 11.43 12.70 0.81
CA TYR A 98 10.46 13.06 -0.23
C TYR A 98 10.96 12.85 -1.66
N THR A 99 12.18 12.36 -1.83
CA THR A 99 12.87 12.32 -3.13
C THR A 99 13.49 10.96 -3.47
N SER A 100 13.33 9.96 -2.61
CA SER A 100 13.89 8.64 -2.87
C SER A 100 13.12 7.91 -3.97
N PRO A 101 13.80 7.28 -4.93
CA PRO A 101 13.13 6.44 -5.91
C PRO A 101 12.50 5.22 -5.24
N VAL A 102 11.33 4.86 -5.76
CA VAL A 102 10.62 3.62 -5.41
C VAL A 102 10.77 2.66 -6.58
N TYR A 103 11.26 1.46 -6.29
CA TYR A 103 11.58 0.43 -7.27
C TYR A 103 10.51 -0.66 -7.30
N ALA A 104 10.22 -1.19 -8.48
CA ALA A 104 9.43 -2.40 -8.61
C ALA A 104 10.11 -3.55 -7.87
N ALA A 105 9.49 -4.02 -6.79
CA ALA A 105 10.04 -5.10 -5.97
C ALA A 105 10.15 -6.43 -6.72
N LYS A 106 9.40 -6.58 -7.82
CA LYS A 106 9.40 -7.70 -8.73
C LYS A 106 8.93 -7.24 -10.10
N ALA A 107 9.39 -7.90 -11.17
CA ALA A 107 8.95 -7.60 -12.54
C ALA A 107 7.47 -7.91 -12.74
N GLY A 108 6.77 -7.11 -13.55
CA GLY A 108 5.35 -7.31 -13.82
C GLY A 108 4.74 -6.19 -14.64
N THR A 109 3.40 -6.19 -14.73
CA THR A 109 2.65 -5.18 -15.45
C THR A 109 1.90 -4.26 -14.49
N VAL A 110 2.01 -2.97 -14.69
CA VAL A 110 1.26 -1.97 -13.92
C VAL A 110 -0.23 -2.09 -14.22
N ILE A 111 -1.02 -2.43 -13.21
CA ILE A 111 -2.48 -2.55 -13.33
C ILE A 111 -3.22 -1.34 -12.76
N ILE A 112 -2.61 -0.61 -11.82
CA ILE A 112 -3.13 0.66 -11.29
C ILE A 112 -1.97 1.66 -11.21
N SER A 113 -2.23 2.90 -11.65
CA SER A 113 -1.39 4.07 -11.42
C SER A 113 -2.31 5.27 -11.23
N ALA A 114 -2.69 5.55 -9.99
CA ALA A 114 -3.78 6.45 -9.66
C ALA A 114 -3.50 7.28 -8.39
N TYR A 115 -4.44 8.18 -8.07
CA TYR A 115 -4.50 8.90 -6.81
C TYR A 115 -5.86 8.69 -6.16
N ASN A 116 -5.88 8.47 -4.86
CA ASN A 116 -7.07 8.65 -4.06
C ASN A 116 -6.75 9.34 -2.72
N LYS A 117 -7.79 9.77 -2.01
CA LYS A 117 -7.64 10.56 -0.77
C LYS A 117 -6.91 9.83 0.36
N TYR A 118 -6.97 8.48 0.38
CA TYR A 118 -6.36 7.66 1.44
C TYR A 118 -4.94 7.20 1.10
N ARG A 119 -4.77 6.56 -0.07
CA ARG A 119 -3.47 6.01 -0.52
C ARG A 119 -2.53 7.09 -1.08
N GLY A 120 -3.06 8.29 -1.35
CA GLY A 120 -2.32 9.31 -2.09
C GLY A 120 -2.04 8.85 -3.52
N ASN A 121 -0.93 9.23 -4.09
CA ASN A 121 -0.43 8.62 -5.32
C ASN A 121 0.02 7.20 -5.03
N TYR A 122 -0.47 6.24 -5.82
CA TYR A 122 -0.12 4.83 -5.63
C TYR A 122 -0.02 4.09 -6.96
N VAL A 123 0.77 3.03 -6.94
CA VAL A 123 1.00 2.12 -8.07
C VAL A 123 0.76 0.69 -7.60
N VAL A 124 0.10 -0.12 -8.44
CA VAL A 124 -0.03 -1.57 -8.25
C VAL A 124 0.55 -2.28 -9.46
N VAL A 125 1.45 -3.22 -9.20
CA VAL A 125 2.09 -4.07 -10.22
C VAL A 125 1.60 -5.50 -10.05
N SER A 126 1.04 -6.09 -11.11
CA SER A 126 0.67 -7.50 -11.16
C SER A 126 1.86 -8.33 -11.63
N HIS A 127 2.10 -9.42 -10.93
CA HIS A 127 3.16 -10.41 -11.21
C HIS A 127 2.60 -11.73 -11.75
N GLY A 128 1.31 -11.75 -12.07
CA GLY A 128 0.57 -12.95 -12.51
C GLY A 128 0.02 -13.79 -11.36
N SER A 129 -0.95 -14.65 -11.66
CA SER A 129 -1.54 -15.64 -10.73
C SER A 129 -2.01 -15.09 -9.39
N GLY A 130 -2.66 -13.90 -9.40
CA GLY A 130 -3.16 -13.26 -8.18
C GLY A 130 -2.07 -12.66 -7.27
N ASN A 131 -0.84 -12.48 -7.80
CA ASN A 131 0.26 -11.86 -7.06
C ASN A 131 0.41 -10.41 -7.48
N THR A 132 0.45 -9.50 -6.50
CA THR A 132 0.66 -8.07 -6.73
C THR A 132 1.58 -7.44 -5.71
N THR A 133 2.17 -6.30 -6.06
CA THR A 133 2.79 -5.38 -5.11
C THR A 133 2.15 -4.00 -5.23
N THR A 134 1.95 -3.35 -4.09
CA THR A 134 1.35 -2.02 -4.00
C THR A 134 2.30 -1.04 -3.31
N TYR A 135 2.44 0.15 -3.90
CA TYR A 135 3.32 1.22 -3.48
C TYR A 135 2.48 2.48 -3.25
N GLN A 136 2.39 2.98 -2.00
CA GLN A 136 1.50 4.10 -1.65
C GLN A 136 2.25 5.30 -1.08
N HIS A 137 1.51 6.41 -0.93
CA HIS A 137 1.95 7.69 -0.38
C HIS A 137 3.05 8.37 -1.21
N LEU A 138 3.13 8.03 -2.51
CA LEU A 138 4.13 8.57 -3.42
C LEU A 138 3.95 10.08 -3.63
N SER A 139 5.05 10.82 -3.80
CA SER A 139 4.99 12.21 -4.29
C SER A 139 4.64 12.26 -5.77
N SER A 140 5.16 11.30 -6.55
CA SER A 140 4.85 11.15 -7.97
C SER A 140 4.92 9.71 -8.42
N ARG A 141 4.19 9.40 -9.50
CA ARG A 141 4.18 8.11 -10.18
C ARG A 141 4.96 8.24 -11.49
N SER A 142 5.84 7.27 -11.76
CA SER A 142 6.73 7.28 -12.93
C SER A 142 6.30 6.31 -14.02
N VAL A 143 5.17 5.62 -13.84
CA VAL A 143 4.68 4.57 -14.74
C VAL A 143 3.18 4.70 -14.97
N SER A 144 2.71 4.20 -16.13
CA SER A 144 1.30 4.18 -16.52
C SER A 144 0.73 2.77 -16.52
N VAL A 145 -0.59 2.65 -16.39
CA VAL A 145 -1.30 1.36 -16.54
C VAL A 145 -0.97 0.70 -17.87
N GLY A 146 -0.77 -0.61 -17.86
CA GLY A 146 -0.36 -1.42 -19.02
C GLY A 146 1.16 -1.47 -19.25
N THR A 147 1.96 -0.66 -18.56
CA THR A 147 3.41 -0.70 -18.71
C THR A 147 4.00 -1.93 -18.02
N TYR A 148 4.82 -2.71 -18.73
CA TYR A 148 5.67 -3.72 -18.09
C TYR A 148 6.86 -3.05 -17.44
N VAL A 149 7.14 -3.42 -16.19
CA VAL A 149 8.28 -2.96 -15.41
C VAL A 149 9.19 -4.12 -15.05
N ALA A 150 10.50 -3.94 -15.24
CA ALA A 150 11.49 -4.88 -14.76
C ALA A 150 11.67 -4.73 -13.23
N GLN A 151 12.10 -5.81 -12.57
CA GLN A 151 12.51 -5.72 -11.17
C GLN A 151 13.61 -4.66 -11.00
N GLY A 152 13.48 -3.78 -10.01
CA GLY A 152 14.40 -2.67 -9.78
C GLY A 152 14.14 -1.43 -10.65
N GLN A 153 13.18 -1.46 -11.58
CA GLN A 153 12.77 -0.28 -12.32
C GLN A 153 12.05 0.71 -11.42
N VAL A 154 12.30 2.01 -11.59
CA VAL A 154 11.63 3.07 -10.84
C VAL A 154 10.14 3.13 -11.23
N VAL A 155 9.26 3.05 -10.25
CA VAL A 155 7.80 3.14 -10.41
C VAL A 155 7.23 4.45 -9.84
N GLY A 156 7.99 5.16 -9.01
CA GLY A 156 7.59 6.44 -8.43
C GLY A 156 8.65 7.00 -7.50
N ILE A 157 8.30 8.08 -6.81
CA ILE A 157 9.14 8.76 -5.83
C ILE A 157 8.41 8.78 -4.48
N THR A 158 9.13 8.55 -3.40
CA THR A 158 8.59 8.60 -2.03
C THR A 158 7.98 9.94 -1.68
N GLY A 159 7.00 9.94 -0.79
CA GLY A 159 6.29 11.15 -0.38
C GLY A 159 5.50 10.94 0.91
N THR A 160 4.43 11.73 1.04
CA THR A 160 3.49 11.69 2.17
C THR A 160 2.08 12.07 1.69
N THR A 161 1.72 11.72 0.46
CA THR A 161 0.39 12.03 -0.09
C THR A 161 -0.68 11.08 0.47
N GLY A 162 -1.94 11.54 0.48
CA GLY A 162 -3.04 10.79 1.10
C GLY A 162 -3.05 10.88 2.62
N VAL A 163 -3.56 9.85 3.29
CA VAL A 163 -3.60 9.76 4.77
C VAL A 163 -2.24 9.24 5.26
N SER A 164 -1.35 10.15 5.55
CA SER A 164 0.03 9.87 5.97
C SER A 164 0.50 10.91 6.98
N SER A 165 1.20 10.47 8.03
CA SER A 165 1.72 11.33 9.09
C SER A 165 3.13 11.87 8.81
N GLY A 166 3.77 11.44 7.71
CA GLY A 166 5.12 11.85 7.34
C GLY A 166 5.69 10.99 6.20
N PRO A 167 6.87 11.34 5.66
CA PRO A 167 7.43 10.65 4.50
C PRO A 167 7.79 9.20 4.83
N HIS A 168 7.10 8.27 4.16
CA HIS A 168 7.33 6.83 4.21
C HIS A 168 6.82 6.18 2.92
N LEU A 169 7.24 4.96 2.67
CA LEU A 169 6.62 4.08 1.69
C LEU A 169 5.74 3.07 2.43
N HIS A 170 4.44 3.09 2.18
CA HIS A 170 3.57 1.98 2.54
C HIS A 170 3.64 0.93 1.42
N PHE A 171 4.05 -0.28 1.77
CA PHE A 171 4.30 -1.37 0.82
C PHE A 171 3.48 -2.61 1.17
N GLU A 172 2.74 -3.14 0.17
CA GLU A 172 1.94 -4.35 0.32
C GLU A 172 2.41 -5.43 -0.67
N ILE A 173 2.31 -6.69 -0.25
CA ILE A 173 2.44 -7.86 -1.11
C ILE A 173 1.15 -8.67 -1.02
N THR A 174 0.63 -9.07 -2.18
CA THR A 174 -0.46 -10.06 -2.28
C THR A 174 0.07 -11.31 -2.97
N GLU A 175 -0.23 -12.47 -2.43
CA GLU A 175 0.06 -13.78 -3.03
C GLU A 175 -1.20 -14.61 -3.10
N ASN A 176 -1.47 -15.18 -4.29
CA ASN A 176 -2.66 -16.00 -4.54
C ASN A 176 -3.96 -15.32 -4.08
N GLY A 177 -4.06 -14.01 -4.31
CA GLY A 177 -5.19 -13.21 -3.88
C GLY A 177 -5.28 -12.93 -2.38
N GLN A 178 -4.23 -13.18 -1.59
CA GLN A 178 -4.20 -12.91 -0.16
C GLN A 178 -3.11 -11.90 0.18
N ILE A 179 -3.46 -10.88 0.97
CA ILE A 179 -2.46 -9.92 1.49
C ILE A 179 -1.59 -10.67 2.51
N ILE A 180 -0.29 -10.58 2.33
CA ILE A 180 0.70 -11.20 3.21
C ILE A 180 1.64 -10.17 3.80
N ASN A 181 2.27 -10.51 4.94
CA ASN A 181 3.27 -9.65 5.55
C ASN A 181 4.52 -9.54 4.65
N PRO A 182 4.86 -8.35 4.12
CA PRO A 182 6.02 -8.15 3.26
C PRO A 182 7.35 -8.59 3.90
N LEU A 183 7.46 -8.55 5.23
CA LEU A 183 8.65 -8.96 5.97
C LEU A 183 8.92 -10.47 5.93
N LYS A 184 8.00 -11.26 5.36
CA LYS A 184 8.27 -12.65 4.97
C LYS A 184 9.40 -12.76 3.94
N TYR A 185 9.51 -11.77 3.06
CA TYR A 185 10.49 -11.73 1.96
C TYR A 185 11.56 -10.65 2.13
N LEU A 186 11.21 -9.53 2.77
CA LEU A 186 12.10 -8.41 3.02
C LEU A 186 12.79 -8.61 4.37
N THR A 187 13.87 -9.37 4.35
CA THR A 187 14.72 -9.65 5.52
C THR A 187 15.76 -8.54 5.75
N ASP A 188 16.55 -8.62 6.81
CA ASP A 188 17.62 -7.66 7.16
C ASP A 188 17.13 -6.22 7.40
N TYR A 189 15.95 -6.07 7.99
CA TYR A 189 15.39 -4.78 8.33
C TYR A 189 15.79 -4.30 9.73
N ILE A 190 15.73 -2.99 9.91
CA ILE A 190 15.95 -2.30 11.18
C ILE A 190 14.59 -1.92 11.76
N LYS A 191 14.31 -2.30 13.02
CA LYS A 191 13.07 -1.93 13.71
C LYS A 191 13.12 -0.48 14.17
N GLY A 192 12.02 0.25 13.92
CA GLY A 192 11.83 1.64 14.28
C GLY A 192 11.09 1.85 15.62
N TRP A 193 10.77 0.77 16.33
CA TRP A 193 10.07 0.76 17.63
C TRP A 193 10.79 -0.09 18.66
#